data_093509be3fe44fc3b4fc82d010086f36
#
_entry.id   093509be3fe44fc3b4fc82d010086f36
#
_cell.length_a   1.000
_cell.length_b   1.000
_cell.length_c   1.000
_cell.angle_alpha   90.00
_cell.angle_beta   90.00
_cell.angle_gamma   90.00
#
_symmetry.space_group_name_H-M   'P 1'
#
loop_
_entity.id
_entity.type
_entity.pdbx_description
1 polymer ?
#
loop_
_entity_poly.entity_id
_entity_poly.type
_entity_poly.pdbx_seq_one_letter_code
_entity_poly.pdbx_strand_id
1 'polypeptide(L)'
;MYVWMSVCFLILILAVFIYLYNKKQRHLFRMRSQHMINTLRMENIRNRVSPHFIFNVLNREINSHSNGYSENMRQLVKLMRRNLELTEHLCVTLDEELDFVHTYIDLERKSMGDTFALSLHVDKTIDLTREILPSMMIQIPVENAIKHALREKQGKKNLWIDIRREPTGAICIKIRDNGGGYKANSHNRGTGTGMKVILQTVQMLNNNNKKHIDISINNV
;
A
#
# COMPACT_ATOMS: atom_id res chain seq x y z
N MET A 1 -44.93 34.85 -32.63
CA MET A 1 -44.29 35.30 -31.40
C MET A 1 -44.42 34.29 -30.25
N TYR A 2 -45.64 33.86 -29.89
CA TYR A 2 -45.89 32.93 -28.76
C TYR A 2 -45.22 31.54 -28.92
N VAL A 3 -45.12 30.97 -30.12
CA VAL A 3 -44.50 29.67 -30.37
C VAL A 3 -42.99 29.69 -30.02
N TRP A 4 -42.31 30.77 -30.39
CA TRP A 4 -40.88 30.92 -30.05
C TRP A 4 -40.63 31.12 -28.54
N MET A 5 -41.52 31.79 -27.86
CA MET A 5 -41.45 31.95 -26.39
C MET A 5 -41.66 30.61 -25.67
N SER A 6 -42.61 29.78 -26.13
CA SER A 6 -42.81 28.47 -25.53
C SER A 6 -41.63 27.52 -25.76
N VAL A 7 -41.01 27.57 -26.96
CA VAL A 7 -39.79 26.77 -27.23
C VAL A 7 -38.64 27.21 -26.35
N CYS A 8 -38.36 28.50 -26.21
CA CYS A 8 -37.31 29.01 -25.30
C CYS A 8 -37.54 28.60 -23.84
N PHE A 9 -38.79 28.64 -23.38
CA PHE A 9 -39.17 28.22 -22.03
C PHE A 9 -38.92 26.73 -21.81
N LEU A 10 -39.23 25.87 -22.81
CA LEU A 10 -39.01 24.44 -22.75
C LEU A 10 -37.50 24.11 -22.70
N ILE A 11 -36.69 24.81 -23.50
CA ILE A 11 -35.20 24.67 -23.48
C ILE A 11 -34.64 25.06 -22.12
N LEU A 12 -35.16 26.13 -21.52
CA LEU A 12 -34.74 26.57 -20.17
C LEU A 12 -35.04 25.51 -19.10
N ILE A 13 -36.22 24.93 -19.13
CA ILE A 13 -36.61 23.84 -18.23
C ILE A 13 -35.69 22.66 -18.39
N LEU A 14 -35.42 22.26 -19.63
CA LEU A 14 -34.53 21.14 -19.93
C LEU A 14 -33.10 21.39 -19.42
N ALA A 15 -32.57 22.61 -19.62
CA ALA A 15 -31.26 23.03 -19.14
C ALA A 15 -31.16 22.97 -17.61
N VAL A 16 -32.20 23.46 -16.91
CA VAL A 16 -32.27 23.39 -15.44
C VAL A 16 -32.36 21.93 -14.97
N PHE A 17 -33.15 21.11 -15.64
CA PHE A 17 -33.25 19.68 -15.32
C PHE A 17 -31.90 18.96 -15.48
N ILE A 18 -31.19 19.18 -16.61
CA ILE A 18 -29.86 18.61 -16.87
C ILE A 18 -28.86 19.11 -15.82
N TYR A 19 -28.89 20.39 -15.45
CA TYR A 19 -28.04 20.94 -14.41
C TYR A 19 -28.27 20.28 -13.05
N LEU A 20 -29.52 20.16 -12.62
CA LEU A 20 -29.89 19.53 -11.35
C LEU A 20 -29.55 18.04 -11.33
N TYR A 21 -29.78 17.32 -12.44
CA TYR A 21 -29.40 15.94 -12.62
C TYR A 21 -27.89 15.73 -12.48
N ASN A 22 -27.10 16.53 -13.19
CA ASN A 22 -25.63 16.48 -13.13
C ASN A 22 -25.10 16.85 -11.72
N LYS A 23 -25.72 17.83 -11.06
CA LYS A 23 -25.38 18.20 -9.67
C LYS A 23 -25.64 17.03 -8.71
N LYS A 24 -26.78 16.36 -8.83
CA LYS A 24 -27.15 15.17 -8.03
C LYS A 24 -26.17 14.02 -8.29
N GLN A 25 -25.81 13.74 -9.53
CA GLN A 25 -24.83 12.71 -9.90
C GLN A 25 -23.45 12.97 -9.31
N ARG A 26 -22.95 14.22 -9.39
CA ARG A 26 -21.68 14.63 -8.76
C ARG A 26 -21.70 14.47 -7.25
N HIS A 27 -22.81 14.79 -6.60
CA HIS A 27 -22.97 14.62 -5.15
C HIS A 27 -22.93 13.13 -4.76
N LEU A 28 -23.69 12.29 -5.45
CA LEU A 28 -23.71 10.84 -5.22
C LEU A 28 -22.32 10.21 -5.46
N PHE A 29 -21.63 10.65 -6.51
CA PHE A 29 -20.27 10.19 -6.80
C PHE A 29 -19.30 10.56 -5.66
N ARG A 30 -19.34 11.79 -5.16
CA ARG A 30 -18.52 12.23 -4.02
C ARG A 30 -18.81 11.41 -2.76
N MET A 31 -20.07 11.17 -2.45
CA MET A 31 -20.48 10.35 -1.30
C MET A 31 -19.96 8.90 -1.43
N ARG A 32 -20.09 8.30 -2.60
CA ARG A 32 -19.58 6.94 -2.86
C ARG A 32 -18.06 6.88 -2.76
N SER A 33 -17.34 7.86 -3.32
CA SER A 33 -15.89 7.94 -3.22
C SER A 33 -15.43 8.09 -1.77
N GLN A 34 -16.07 8.96 -0.98
CA GLN A 34 -15.75 9.11 0.44
C GLN A 34 -16.03 7.84 1.24
N HIS A 35 -17.17 7.18 0.97
CA HIS A 35 -17.49 5.92 1.61
C HIS A 35 -16.44 4.84 1.28
N MET A 36 -16.03 4.74 0.01
CA MET A 36 -14.97 3.83 -0.43
C MET A 36 -13.64 4.13 0.28
N ILE A 37 -13.24 5.42 0.35
CA ILE A 37 -12.02 5.84 1.06
C ILE A 37 -12.08 5.43 2.53
N ASN A 38 -13.21 5.65 3.19
CA ASN A 38 -13.37 5.29 4.60
C ASN A 38 -13.36 3.76 4.80
N THR A 39 -13.97 3.00 3.89
CA THR A 39 -13.93 1.53 3.92
C THR A 39 -12.51 1.02 3.73
N LEU A 40 -11.78 1.56 2.73
CA LEU A 40 -10.38 1.20 2.49
C LEU A 40 -9.49 1.57 3.69
N ARG A 41 -9.72 2.72 4.33
CA ARG A 41 -9.02 3.10 5.56
C ARG A 41 -9.29 2.09 6.69
N MET A 42 -10.55 1.73 6.91
CA MET A 42 -10.93 0.77 7.94
C MET A 42 -10.39 -0.65 7.68
N GLU A 43 -10.43 -1.12 6.43
CA GLU A 43 -9.82 -2.41 6.04
C GLU A 43 -8.30 -2.36 6.22
N ASN A 44 -7.69 -1.25 5.88
CA ASN A 44 -6.28 -1.01 6.09
C ASN A 44 -5.91 -1.05 7.59
N ILE A 45 -6.58 -0.32 8.45
CA ILE A 45 -6.33 -0.32 9.90
C ILE A 45 -6.48 -1.75 10.47
N ARG A 46 -7.53 -2.47 10.08
CA ARG A 46 -7.80 -3.83 10.59
C ARG A 46 -6.76 -4.88 10.15
N ASN A 47 -6.13 -4.69 8.98
CA ASN A 47 -5.19 -5.65 8.41
C ASN A 47 -3.72 -5.33 8.68
N ARG A 48 -3.39 -4.12 9.09
CA ARG A 48 -2.01 -3.58 9.12
C ARG A 48 -1.18 -3.96 10.31
N VAL A 49 -1.81 -4.05 11.46
CA VAL A 49 -1.11 -4.60 12.60
C VAL A 49 -1.40 -6.09 12.56
N SER A 50 -0.58 -6.88 11.85
CA SER A 50 -0.70 -8.32 11.95
C SER A 50 -0.58 -8.68 13.44
N PRO A 51 -1.67 -9.10 14.12
CA PRO A 51 -1.60 -9.47 15.55
C PRO A 51 -0.50 -10.50 15.78
N HIS A 52 -0.31 -11.38 14.81
CA HIS A 52 0.74 -12.40 14.82
C HIS A 52 2.17 -11.81 14.82
N PHE A 53 2.42 -10.71 14.09
CA PHE A 53 3.73 -10.05 14.14
C PHE A 53 3.99 -9.43 15.52
N ILE A 54 3.00 -8.72 16.06
CA ILE A 54 3.09 -8.16 17.42
C ILE A 54 3.30 -9.26 18.45
N PHE A 55 2.50 -10.31 18.41
CA PHE A 55 2.65 -11.47 19.31
C PHE A 55 4.02 -12.15 19.19
N ASN A 56 4.55 -12.29 17.97
CA ASN A 56 5.87 -12.89 17.77
C ASN A 56 7.00 -12.02 18.32
N VAL A 57 6.91 -10.69 18.18
CA VAL A 57 7.92 -9.78 18.73
C VAL A 57 7.78 -9.69 20.24
N LEU A 58 6.56 -9.58 20.78
CA LEU A 58 6.32 -9.60 22.22
C LEU A 58 6.76 -10.92 22.86
N ASN A 59 6.45 -12.08 22.28
CA ASN A 59 6.88 -13.37 22.79
C ASN A 59 8.40 -13.54 22.75
N ARG A 60 9.08 -13.03 21.72
CA ARG A 60 10.55 -13.01 21.67
C ARG A 60 11.12 -12.17 22.81
N GLU A 61 10.51 -11.02 23.08
CA GLU A 61 10.96 -10.08 24.09
C GLU A 61 10.71 -10.59 25.52
N ILE A 62 9.54 -11.17 25.77
CA ILE A 62 9.20 -11.83 27.04
C ILE A 62 10.16 -12.98 27.34
N ASN A 63 10.63 -13.71 26.30
CA ASN A 63 11.53 -14.83 26.46
C ASN A 63 13.02 -14.44 26.51
N SER A 64 13.40 -13.22 26.12
CA SER A 64 14.76 -12.68 26.20
C SER A 64 14.94 -11.93 27.52
N HIS A 65 15.07 -12.64 28.62
CA HIS A 65 15.27 -12.06 29.95
C HIS A 65 16.45 -11.08 30.00
N SER A 66 16.20 -9.79 30.11
CA SER A 66 17.11 -8.86 30.83
C SER A 66 16.56 -7.43 30.93
N ASN A 67 16.92 -6.80 32.02
CA ASN A 67 16.63 -5.48 32.55
C ASN A 67 16.64 -4.35 31.51
N GLY A 68 15.48 -3.77 31.26
CA GLY A 68 15.32 -2.53 30.49
C GLY A 68 14.46 -2.74 29.23
N TYR A 69 13.86 -1.68 28.74
CA TYR A 69 13.19 -1.66 27.43
C TYR A 69 14.22 -2.04 26.36
N SER A 70 14.10 -3.25 25.81
CA SER A 70 15.06 -3.71 24.82
C SER A 70 14.94 -2.87 23.54
N GLU A 71 16.02 -2.80 22.78
CA GLU A 71 16.05 -2.11 21.49
C GLU A 71 14.97 -2.65 20.53
N ASN A 72 14.64 -3.94 20.61
CA ASN A 72 13.57 -4.56 19.84
C ASN A 72 12.20 -3.99 20.19
N MET A 73 11.92 -3.72 21.46
CA MET A 73 10.67 -3.11 21.88
C MET A 73 10.55 -1.67 21.36
N ARG A 74 11.63 -0.90 21.40
CA ARG A 74 11.65 0.47 20.84
C ARG A 74 11.39 0.45 19.33
N GLN A 75 12.05 -0.45 18.61
CA GLN A 75 11.85 -0.62 17.17
C GLN A 75 10.42 -1.06 16.86
N LEU A 76 9.82 -1.94 17.65
CA LEU A 76 8.41 -2.35 17.49
C LEU A 76 7.48 -1.15 17.71
N VAL A 77 7.67 -0.37 18.77
CA VAL A 77 6.85 0.82 19.04
C VAL A 77 7.00 1.84 17.90
N LYS A 78 8.22 2.06 17.39
CA LYS A 78 8.48 2.91 16.23
C LYS A 78 7.73 2.41 15.00
N LEU A 79 7.80 1.11 14.73
CA LEU A 79 7.11 0.49 13.60
C LEU A 79 5.58 0.62 13.72
N MET A 80 5.03 0.40 14.91
CA MET A 80 3.58 0.56 15.15
C MET A 80 3.12 2.00 14.93
N ARG A 81 3.90 2.98 15.43
CA ARG A 81 3.58 4.40 15.23
C ARG A 81 3.61 4.76 13.75
N ARG A 82 4.68 4.38 13.03
CA ARG A 82 4.78 4.61 11.58
C ARG A 82 3.66 3.94 10.81
N ASN A 83 3.30 2.74 11.20
CA ASN A 83 2.19 2.03 10.59
C ASN A 83 0.87 2.80 10.75
N LEU A 84 0.57 3.35 11.94
CA LEU A 84 -0.60 4.19 12.16
C LEU A 84 -0.55 5.48 11.31
N GLU A 85 0.58 6.19 11.29
CA GLU A 85 0.78 7.40 10.49
C GLU A 85 0.53 7.13 8.99
N LEU A 86 1.13 6.06 8.43
CA LEU A 86 0.89 5.66 7.04
C LEU A 86 -0.58 5.28 6.77
N THR A 87 -1.35 4.86 7.81
CA THR A 87 -2.77 4.53 7.62
C THR A 87 -3.67 5.74 7.49
N GLU A 88 -3.28 6.87 8.03
CA GLU A 88 -4.09 8.08 7.99
C GLU A 88 -4.08 8.73 6.61
N HIS A 89 -3.06 8.43 5.80
CA HIS A 89 -2.87 9.01 4.47
C HIS A 89 -3.13 8.00 3.35
N LEU A 90 -3.84 8.42 2.32
CA LEU A 90 -4.08 7.61 1.12
C LEU A 90 -2.81 7.47 0.26
N CYS A 91 -2.01 8.52 0.25
CA CYS A 91 -0.73 8.60 -0.43
C CYS A 91 0.33 9.15 0.52
N VAL A 92 1.54 8.66 0.38
CA VAL A 92 2.72 9.02 1.19
C VAL A 92 3.92 9.24 0.28
N THR A 93 5.01 9.79 0.80
CA THR A 93 6.26 9.91 0.05
C THR A 93 6.96 8.55 -0.06
N LEU A 94 7.78 8.42 -1.08
CA LEU A 94 8.62 7.23 -1.26
C LEU A 94 9.60 7.05 -0.08
N ASP A 95 10.07 8.14 0.50
CA ASP A 95 10.92 8.15 1.70
C ASP A 95 10.20 7.51 2.91
N GLU A 96 8.94 7.90 3.16
CA GLU A 96 8.13 7.36 4.25
C GLU A 96 7.87 5.85 4.10
N GLU A 97 7.58 5.37 2.88
CA GLU A 97 7.41 3.94 2.60
C GLU A 97 8.72 3.17 2.82
N LEU A 98 9.85 3.70 2.35
CA LEU A 98 11.14 3.05 2.51
C LEU A 98 11.62 3.04 3.97
N ASP A 99 11.40 4.10 4.76
CA ASP A 99 11.74 4.12 6.19
C ASP A 99 10.97 3.04 6.96
N PHE A 100 9.67 2.86 6.65
CA PHE A 100 8.89 1.77 7.20
C PHE A 100 9.46 0.40 6.82
N VAL A 101 9.72 0.19 5.52
CA VAL A 101 10.21 -1.09 4.97
C VAL A 101 11.57 -1.44 5.58
N HIS A 102 12.48 -0.47 5.73
CA HIS A 102 13.76 -0.68 6.39
C HIS A 102 13.60 -1.14 7.85
N THR A 103 12.78 -0.41 8.62
CA THR A 103 12.51 -0.77 10.02
C THR A 103 11.91 -2.17 10.15
N TYR A 104 10.98 -2.51 9.27
CA TYR A 104 10.35 -3.84 9.22
C TYR A 104 11.35 -4.96 8.90
N ILE A 105 12.18 -4.75 7.87
CA ILE A 105 13.20 -5.71 7.44
C ILE A 105 14.25 -5.93 8.55
N ASP A 106 14.68 -4.88 9.23
CA ASP A 106 15.65 -4.98 10.33
C ASP A 106 15.13 -5.83 11.49
N LEU A 107 13.83 -5.70 11.81
CA LEU A 107 13.19 -6.54 12.82
C LEU A 107 13.10 -8.01 12.38
N GLU A 108 12.72 -8.26 11.12
CA GLU A 108 12.59 -9.62 10.58
C GLU A 108 13.95 -10.29 10.35
N ARG A 109 14.98 -9.53 9.98
CA ARG A 109 16.37 -10.04 9.80
C ARG A 109 16.88 -10.73 11.05
N LYS A 110 16.62 -10.17 12.24
CA LYS A 110 17.00 -10.80 13.52
C LYS A 110 16.42 -12.19 13.72
N SER A 111 15.27 -12.47 13.11
CA SER A 111 14.62 -13.79 13.18
C SER A 111 15.04 -14.76 12.08
N MET A 112 15.50 -14.25 10.95
CA MET A 112 15.91 -15.06 9.79
C MET A 112 17.42 -15.39 9.78
N GLY A 113 18.22 -14.71 10.64
CA GLY A 113 19.65 -14.91 10.76
C GLY A 113 20.44 -14.54 9.51
N ASP A 114 21.69 -15.05 9.41
CA ASP A 114 22.64 -14.72 8.36
C ASP A 114 22.25 -15.23 6.95
N THR A 115 21.19 -16.01 6.86
CA THR A 115 20.73 -16.54 5.56
C THR A 115 19.92 -15.52 4.76
N PHE A 116 19.50 -14.40 5.37
CA PHE A 116 18.70 -13.36 4.72
C PHE A 116 19.58 -12.22 4.18
N ALA A 117 19.40 -11.90 2.92
CA ALA A 117 20.04 -10.80 2.22
C ALA A 117 19.02 -9.89 1.56
N LEU A 118 19.13 -8.57 1.84
CA LEU A 118 18.40 -7.51 1.15
C LEU A 118 19.34 -6.83 0.15
N SER A 119 18.85 -6.63 -1.08
CA SER A 119 19.45 -5.74 -2.05
C SER A 119 18.46 -4.63 -2.38
N LEU A 120 18.72 -3.42 -1.93
CA LEU A 120 17.94 -2.24 -2.26
C LEU A 120 18.76 -1.35 -3.21
N HIS A 121 18.19 -1.08 -4.37
CA HIS A 121 18.73 -0.14 -5.34
C HIS A 121 17.71 0.97 -5.60
N VAL A 122 18.14 2.21 -5.48
CA VAL A 122 17.35 3.40 -5.81
C VAL A 122 18.14 4.27 -6.77
N ASP A 123 17.52 4.63 -7.88
CA ASP A 123 18.11 5.55 -8.86
C ASP A 123 18.36 6.93 -8.21
N LYS A 124 19.59 7.42 -8.33
CA LYS A 124 20.03 8.69 -7.73
C LYS A 124 19.28 9.92 -8.25
N THR A 125 18.60 9.81 -9.38
CA THR A 125 17.78 10.88 -9.97
C THR A 125 16.42 11.04 -9.29
N ILE A 126 16.05 10.13 -8.40
CA ILE A 126 14.77 10.12 -7.70
C ILE A 126 14.90 10.88 -6.37
N ASP A 127 14.11 11.93 -6.21
CA ASP A 127 13.95 12.63 -4.94
C ASP A 127 12.86 11.92 -4.11
N LEU A 128 13.29 11.12 -3.14
CA LEU A 128 12.42 10.28 -2.32
C LEU A 128 11.35 11.08 -1.56
N THR A 129 11.65 12.34 -1.21
CA THR A 129 10.75 13.21 -0.43
C THR A 129 9.66 13.87 -1.28
N ARG A 130 9.84 13.90 -2.60
CA ARG A 130 8.89 14.51 -3.55
C ARG A 130 8.05 13.50 -4.31
N GLU A 131 8.53 12.28 -4.45
CA GLU A 131 7.78 11.25 -5.15
C GLU A 131 6.72 10.67 -4.24
N ILE A 132 5.48 10.75 -4.68
CA ILE A 132 4.29 10.36 -3.92
C ILE A 132 3.70 9.10 -4.55
N LEU A 133 3.42 8.11 -3.71
CA LEU A 133 2.79 6.85 -4.11
C LEU A 133 1.63 6.48 -3.16
N PRO A 134 0.75 5.56 -3.58
CA PRO A 134 -0.26 5.02 -2.68
C PRO A 134 0.40 4.39 -1.46
N SER A 135 -0.13 4.69 -0.28
CA SER A 135 0.38 4.14 0.98
C SER A 135 0.39 2.62 0.95
N MET A 136 1.48 2.00 1.44
CA MET A 136 1.72 0.55 1.54
C MET A 136 2.02 -0.15 0.21
N MET A 137 2.32 0.59 -0.83
CA MET A 137 2.62 0.03 -2.15
C MET A 137 3.88 -0.84 -2.16
N ILE A 138 4.87 -0.51 -1.33
CA ILE A 138 6.10 -1.28 -1.15
C ILE A 138 5.98 -2.19 0.08
N GLN A 139 5.40 -1.70 1.16
CA GLN A 139 5.26 -2.43 2.42
C GLN A 139 4.57 -3.79 2.23
N ILE A 140 3.37 -3.81 1.63
CA ILE A 140 2.58 -5.05 1.53
C ILE A 140 3.29 -6.13 0.70
N PRO A 141 3.84 -5.85 -0.49
CA PRO A 141 4.64 -6.84 -1.23
C PRO A 141 5.86 -7.35 -0.46
N VAL A 142 6.58 -6.46 0.24
CA VAL A 142 7.73 -6.85 1.06
C VAL A 142 7.31 -7.74 2.24
N GLU A 143 6.24 -7.38 2.95
CA GLU A 143 5.68 -8.23 4.00
C GLU A 143 5.27 -9.61 3.47
N ASN A 144 4.61 -9.65 2.30
CA ASN A 144 4.20 -10.91 1.68
C ASN A 144 5.40 -11.77 1.30
N ALA A 145 6.43 -11.19 0.68
CA ALA A 145 7.66 -11.88 0.35
C ALA A 145 8.31 -12.50 1.60
N ILE A 146 8.45 -11.73 2.68
CA ILE A 146 9.06 -12.21 3.92
C ILE A 146 8.20 -13.28 4.60
N LYS A 147 6.89 -13.03 4.80
CA LYS A 147 6.01 -13.92 5.54
C LYS A 147 5.71 -15.23 4.82
N HIS A 148 5.47 -15.16 3.51
CA HIS A 148 4.91 -16.28 2.76
C HIS A 148 5.93 -16.99 1.85
N ALA A 149 6.98 -16.27 1.42
CA ALA A 149 7.97 -16.83 0.51
C ALA A 149 9.29 -17.17 1.21
N LEU A 150 9.81 -16.27 2.05
CA LEU A 150 11.17 -16.40 2.58
C LEU A 150 11.23 -17.05 3.98
N ARG A 151 10.22 -16.87 4.84
CA ARG A 151 10.28 -17.34 6.23
C ARG A 151 10.55 -18.84 6.33
N GLU A 152 9.83 -19.64 5.55
CA GLU A 152 9.93 -21.10 5.56
C GLU A 152 10.95 -21.65 4.55
N LYS A 153 11.55 -20.80 3.73
CA LYS A 153 12.54 -21.21 2.74
C LYS A 153 13.81 -21.71 3.41
N GLN A 154 14.31 -22.85 2.94
CA GLN A 154 15.61 -23.38 3.32
C GLN A 154 16.74 -22.71 2.52
N GLY A 155 17.91 -22.50 3.16
CA GLY A 155 19.09 -21.90 2.55
C GLY A 155 19.00 -20.39 2.38
N LYS A 156 19.64 -19.84 1.35
CA LYS A 156 19.73 -18.39 1.11
C LYS A 156 18.37 -17.78 0.79
N LYS A 157 18.03 -16.73 1.51
CA LYS A 157 16.78 -15.94 1.43
C LYS A 157 17.11 -14.57 0.89
N ASN A 158 16.75 -14.29 -0.35
CA ASN A 158 17.08 -13.03 -0.99
C ASN A 158 15.82 -12.24 -1.30
N LEU A 159 15.85 -10.95 -0.96
CA LEU A 159 14.85 -9.95 -1.31
C LEU A 159 15.53 -8.82 -2.09
N TRP A 160 15.01 -8.48 -3.26
CA TRP A 160 15.49 -7.38 -4.07
C TRP A 160 14.39 -6.33 -4.23
N ILE A 161 14.75 -5.09 -3.98
CA ILE A 161 13.91 -3.91 -4.21
C ILE A 161 14.69 -3.00 -5.15
N ASP A 162 14.14 -2.74 -6.32
CA ASP A 162 14.77 -1.93 -7.37
C ASP A 162 13.82 -0.81 -7.78
N ILE A 163 14.24 0.44 -7.59
CA ILE A 163 13.44 1.64 -7.86
C ILE A 163 14.20 2.47 -8.88
N ARG A 164 13.60 2.63 -10.06
CA ARG A 164 14.22 3.33 -11.19
C ARG A 164 13.27 4.34 -11.81
N ARG A 165 13.85 5.38 -12.41
CA ARG A 165 13.12 6.28 -13.29
C ARG A 165 13.16 5.74 -14.71
N GLU A 166 12.01 5.53 -15.29
CA GLU A 166 11.87 5.12 -16.69
C GLU A 166 12.09 6.32 -17.64
N PRO A 167 12.44 6.09 -18.91
CA PRO A 167 12.61 7.16 -19.91
C PRO A 167 11.35 8.04 -20.09
N THR A 168 10.18 7.50 -19.77
CA THR A 168 8.89 8.23 -19.79
C THR A 168 8.75 9.21 -18.62
N GLY A 169 9.68 9.19 -17.65
CA GLY A 169 9.60 9.93 -16.39
C GLY A 169 8.82 9.21 -15.30
N ALA A 170 8.18 8.08 -15.59
CA ALA A 170 7.51 7.24 -14.60
C ALA A 170 8.51 6.58 -13.65
N ILE A 171 8.07 6.28 -12.42
CA ILE A 171 8.86 5.49 -11.46
C ILE A 171 8.42 4.05 -11.55
N CYS A 172 9.39 3.16 -11.77
CA CYS A 172 9.21 1.72 -11.76
C CYS A 172 9.77 1.15 -10.45
N ILE A 173 8.92 0.46 -9.69
CA ILE A 173 9.28 -0.21 -8.45
C ILE A 173 9.16 -1.71 -8.68
N LYS A 174 10.28 -2.45 -8.55
CA LYS A 174 10.32 -3.90 -8.70
C LYS A 174 10.70 -4.55 -7.37
N ILE A 175 9.85 -5.43 -6.87
CA ILE A 175 10.10 -6.21 -5.66
C ILE A 175 10.14 -7.67 -6.06
N ARG A 176 11.23 -8.37 -5.74
CA ARG A 176 11.45 -9.77 -6.07
C ARG A 176 11.99 -10.52 -4.86
N ASP A 177 11.60 -11.76 -4.75
CA ASP A 177 12.15 -12.70 -3.78
C ASP A 177 12.55 -14.02 -4.48
N ASN A 178 13.26 -14.87 -3.77
CA ASN A 178 13.62 -16.21 -4.25
C ASN A 178 12.87 -17.33 -3.51
N GLY A 179 11.69 -17.06 -3.02
CA GLY A 179 10.94 -17.96 -2.14
C GLY A 179 10.08 -19.02 -2.83
N GLY A 180 10.03 -19.08 -4.15
CA GLY A 180 9.30 -20.12 -4.89
C GLY A 180 7.97 -19.68 -5.53
N GLY A 181 7.76 -18.37 -5.67
CA GLY A 181 6.69 -17.78 -6.47
C GLY A 181 5.35 -17.62 -5.73
N TYR A 182 4.50 -16.79 -6.32
CA TYR A 182 3.15 -16.50 -5.82
C TYR A 182 2.18 -17.65 -6.15
N LYS A 183 1.60 -18.25 -5.12
CA LYS A 183 0.59 -19.31 -5.25
C LYS A 183 -0.78 -18.74 -4.91
N ALA A 184 -1.61 -18.48 -5.91
CA ALA A 184 -2.95 -17.92 -5.73
C ALA A 184 -3.90 -18.78 -4.85
N ASN A 185 -3.63 -20.09 -4.73
CA ASN A 185 -4.49 -21.07 -4.05
C ASN A 185 -3.85 -21.74 -2.84
N SER A 186 -2.74 -21.21 -2.29
CA SER A 186 -2.22 -21.79 -1.05
C SER A 186 -3.20 -21.50 0.10
N HIS A 187 -3.67 -22.56 0.76
CA HIS A 187 -4.48 -22.53 1.99
C HIS A 187 -3.72 -21.86 3.18
N ASN A 188 -2.62 -21.20 2.90
CA ASN A 188 -1.88 -20.44 3.88
C ASN A 188 -2.69 -19.23 4.29
N ARG A 189 -2.96 -19.14 5.59
CA ARG A 189 -3.82 -18.23 6.35
C ARG A 189 -3.56 -16.71 6.18
N GLY A 190 -2.96 -16.27 5.09
CA GLY A 190 -2.93 -14.88 4.66
C GLY A 190 -4.23 -14.58 3.92
N THR A 191 -5.02 -13.65 4.40
CA THR A 191 -6.36 -13.34 3.88
C THR A 191 -6.37 -12.77 2.45
N GLY A 192 -5.23 -12.65 1.76
CA GLY A 192 -5.12 -11.99 0.44
C GLY A 192 -5.55 -10.51 0.46
N THR A 193 -5.93 -10.02 1.62
CA THR A 193 -6.58 -8.73 1.81
C THR A 193 -5.64 -7.57 1.51
N GLY A 194 -4.34 -7.70 1.82
CA GLY A 194 -3.37 -6.63 1.59
C GLY A 194 -3.24 -6.26 0.12
N MET A 195 -3.06 -7.25 -0.74
CA MET A 195 -2.94 -7.05 -2.20
C MET A 195 -4.23 -6.51 -2.80
N LYS A 196 -5.39 -7.01 -2.32
CA LYS A 196 -6.71 -6.50 -2.72
C LYS A 196 -6.85 -5.01 -2.39
N VAL A 197 -6.39 -4.58 -1.21
CA VAL A 197 -6.43 -3.17 -0.80
C VAL A 197 -5.58 -2.29 -1.71
N ILE A 198 -4.35 -2.71 -2.05
CA ILE A 198 -3.51 -1.97 -3.01
C ILE A 198 -4.23 -1.82 -4.35
N LEU A 199 -4.74 -2.91 -4.92
CA LEU A 199 -5.42 -2.89 -6.23
C LEU A 199 -6.64 -1.96 -6.21
N GLN A 200 -7.45 -1.99 -5.17
CA GLN A 200 -8.61 -1.11 -5.00
C GLN A 200 -8.20 0.35 -4.87
N THR A 201 -7.14 0.65 -4.11
CA THR A 201 -6.59 2.01 -3.95
C THR A 201 -6.09 2.54 -5.28
N VAL A 202 -5.33 1.73 -6.02
CA VAL A 202 -4.82 2.09 -7.36
C VAL A 202 -5.96 2.33 -8.34
N GLN A 203 -6.96 1.46 -8.38
CA GLN A 203 -8.13 1.63 -9.23
C GLN A 203 -8.87 2.95 -8.92
N MET A 204 -9.04 3.28 -7.64
CA MET A 204 -9.67 4.52 -7.22
C MET A 204 -8.85 5.75 -7.64
N LEU A 205 -7.52 5.71 -7.50
CA LEU A 205 -6.63 6.80 -7.89
C LEU A 205 -6.60 6.96 -9.41
N ASN A 206 -6.53 5.88 -10.18
CA ASN A 206 -6.52 5.92 -11.64
C ASN A 206 -7.84 6.49 -12.20
N ASN A 207 -8.97 6.26 -11.56
CA ASN A 207 -10.26 6.83 -11.96
C ASN A 207 -10.34 8.36 -11.75
N ASN A 208 -9.52 8.90 -10.85
CA ASN A 208 -9.58 10.30 -10.44
C ASN A 208 -8.39 11.15 -10.91
N ASN A 209 -7.30 10.51 -11.35
CA ASN A 209 -6.04 11.18 -11.69
C ASN A 209 -5.67 11.05 -13.18
N LYS A 210 -4.95 12.07 -13.69
CA LYS A 210 -4.34 12.04 -15.03
C LYS A 210 -3.11 11.12 -15.12
N LYS A 211 -2.48 10.78 -13.99
CA LYS A 211 -1.34 9.86 -13.92
C LYS A 211 -1.87 8.47 -13.63
N HIS A 212 -1.42 7.49 -14.40
CA HIS A 212 -1.84 6.10 -14.30
C HIS A 212 -0.81 5.28 -13.52
N ILE A 213 -1.30 4.37 -12.67
CA ILE A 213 -0.47 3.45 -11.89
C ILE A 213 -0.81 2.04 -12.37
N ASP A 214 0.21 1.31 -12.82
CA ASP A 214 0.09 -0.08 -13.24
C ASP A 214 0.74 -1.01 -12.22
N ILE A 215 0.09 -2.14 -11.96
CA ILE A 215 0.62 -3.20 -11.09
C ILE A 215 0.61 -4.51 -11.85
N SER A 216 1.73 -5.20 -11.84
CA SER A 216 1.84 -6.57 -12.36
C SER A 216 2.48 -7.50 -11.33
N ILE A 217 2.00 -8.74 -11.26
CA ILE A 217 2.53 -9.80 -10.40
C ILE A 217 2.93 -10.95 -11.30
N ASN A 218 4.23 -11.27 -11.31
CA ASN A 218 4.79 -12.33 -12.16
C ASN A 218 5.55 -13.34 -11.30
N ASN A 219 5.38 -14.61 -11.61
CA ASN A 219 6.28 -15.65 -11.12
C ASN A 219 7.48 -15.75 -12.07
N VAL A 220 8.68 -15.71 -11.51
CA VAL A 220 9.93 -15.83 -12.24
C VAL A 220 10.59 -17.15 -11.85
#